data_85d18a97c660f149d498c04157c5bb49
#
_entry.id   85d18a97c660f149d498c04157c5bb49
#
_cell.length_a   1.000
_cell.length_b   1.000
_cell.length_c   1.000
_cell.angle_alpha   90.00
_cell.angle_beta   90.00
_cell.angle_gamma   90.00
#
_symmetry.space_group_name_H-M   'P 1'
#
loop_
_entity.id
_entity.type
_entity.pdbx_description
1 polymer ?
#
loop_
_entity_poly.entity_id
_entity_poly.type
_entity_poly.pdbx_seq_one_letter_code
_entity_poly.pdbx_strand_id
1 'polypeptide(L)'
;MRLAFSLEYDGTDFSGFQSQKNAPTIQDNLEDALKKITNENNRLTYSGRTDAGVHALSQVCDFETNIERSNEDWINGINSNLPSTISVKDIFKVPDTFNSRFSAIERKYSYVIYNSSNKPLFIDRHIFWVRNNLDIQLMKKEMKSFVGKNDFSSFRSSSCNSKNPIKTIKDIDLRTFNDFIIITVIANAFLHNMVRIMVGTLVDIAKKENNMSIRDIIEKKDRSIAGKTAPASGLFFLGPRYPDEFKINTCEKDIFDRYKTNEALN
;
A
#
# COMPACT_ATOMS: atom_id res chain seq x y z
N MET A 1 -0.05 -28.63 1.62
CA MET A 1 -1.16 -27.70 1.27
C MET A 1 -0.67 -26.28 1.28
N ARG A 2 -1.30 -25.41 0.48
CA ARG A 2 -0.99 -23.98 0.45
C ARG A 2 -2.02 -23.18 1.23
N LEU A 3 -1.55 -22.29 2.08
CA LEU A 3 -2.36 -21.35 2.85
C LEU A 3 -2.00 -19.92 2.43
N ALA A 4 -3.02 -19.07 2.30
CA ALA A 4 -2.86 -17.64 2.19
C ALA A 4 -3.44 -16.97 3.44
N PHE A 5 -2.92 -15.81 3.82
CA PHE A 5 -3.46 -15.02 4.93
C PHE A 5 -3.42 -13.53 4.63
N SER A 6 -4.42 -12.81 5.15
CA SER A 6 -4.45 -11.36 5.12
C SER A 6 -3.89 -10.80 6.43
N LEU A 7 -3.20 -9.67 6.34
CA LEU A 7 -2.64 -8.99 7.52
C LEU A 7 -2.66 -7.48 7.36
N GLU A 8 -2.72 -6.80 8.50
CA GLU A 8 -2.47 -5.36 8.60
C GLU A 8 -1.21 -5.09 9.39
N TYR A 9 -0.57 -3.95 9.14
CA TYR A 9 0.59 -3.51 9.92
C TYR A 9 0.79 -2.00 9.90
N ASP A 10 1.28 -1.48 11.04
CA ASP A 10 1.91 -0.17 11.13
C ASP A 10 3.38 -0.32 10.72
N GLY A 11 3.75 0.23 9.58
CA GLY A 11 5.08 0.11 9.01
C GLY A 11 6.11 1.08 9.59
N THR A 12 5.73 1.95 10.53
CA THR A 12 6.55 3.08 11.01
C THR A 12 7.94 2.66 11.45
N ASP A 13 8.05 1.59 12.24
CA ASP A 13 9.31 1.14 12.84
C ASP A 13 10.01 0.04 12.03
N PHE A 14 9.53 -0.25 10.80
CA PHE A 14 10.09 -1.28 9.93
C PHE A 14 10.80 -0.72 8.71
N SER A 15 11.86 -1.39 8.30
CA SER A 15 12.60 -1.11 7.08
C SER A 15 11.90 -1.62 5.81
N GLY A 16 10.57 -1.68 5.85
CA GLY A 16 9.69 -2.17 4.81
C GLY A 16 9.26 -3.62 5.00
N PHE A 17 8.56 -4.14 4.00
CA PHE A 17 8.02 -5.49 4.08
C PHE A 17 9.09 -6.56 3.90
N GLN A 18 9.90 -6.46 2.84
CA GLN A 18 10.82 -7.51 2.39
C GLN A 18 12.00 -7.68 3.34
N SER A 19 12.34 -8.93 3.66
CA SER A 19 13.53 -9.32 4.45
C SER A 19 14.81 -8.67 3.92
N GLN A 20 15.57 -8.09 4.82
CA GLN A 20 16.83 -7.40 4.57
C GLN A 20 17.86 -7.76 5.65
N LYS A 21 19.15 -7.73 5.29
CA LYS A 21 20.21 -7.94 6.27
C LYS A 21 20.27 -6.76 7.27
N ASN A 22 20.31 -7.07 8.56
CA ASN A 22 20.52 -6.11 9.65
C ASN A 22 19.45 -4.99 9.78
N ALA A 23 18.20 -5.27 9.41
CA ALA A 23 17.11 -4.31 9.54
C ALA A 23 15.79 -5.03 9.88
N PRO A 24 14.97 -4.50 10.81
CA PRO A 24 13.69 -5.12 11.14
C PRO A 24 12.72 -5.01 9.96
N THR A 25 12.12 -6.12 9.55
CA THR A 25 11.17 -6.17 8.44
C THR A 25 9.88 -6.91 8.83
N ILE A 26 8.78 -6.62 8.13
CA ILE A 26 7.50 -7.30 8.35
C ILE A 26 7.64 -8.79 8.03
N GLN A 27 8.31 -9.14 6.93
CA GLN A 27 8.50 -10.52 6.48
C GLN A 27 9.26 -11.36 7.50
N ASP A 28 10.34 -10.86 8.07
CA ASP A 28 11.13 -11.61 9.06
C ASP A 28 10.32 -11.91 10.32
N ASN A 29 9.52 -10.94 10.82
CA ASN A 29 8.62 -11.14 11.95
C ASN A 29 7.57 -12.22 11.68
N LEU A 30 6.98 -12.23 10.48
CA LEU A 30 5.99 -13.23 10.07
C LEU A 30 6.61 -14.62 9.91
N GLU A 31 7.78 -14.74 9.27
CA GLU A 31 8.48 -16.00 9.07
C GLU A 31 8.95 -16.58 10.41
N ASP A 32 9.42 -15.75 11.35
CA ASP A 32 9.78 -16.15 12.70
C ASP A 32 8.55 -16.61 13.52
N ALA A 33 7.43 -15.91 13.42
CA ALA A 33 6.18 -16.33 14.07
C ALA A 33 5.69 -17.68 13.53
N LEU A 34 5.70 -17.87 12.22
CA LEU A 34 5.36 -19.15 11.59
C LEU A 34 6.30 -20.26 12.03
N LYS A 35 7.61 -20.03 12.06
CA LYS A 35 8.61 -21.02 12.50
C LYS A 35 8.35 -21.47 13.94
N LYS A 36 7.99 -20.56 14.85
CA LYS A 36 7.69 -20.91 16.26
C LYS A 36 6.50 -21.84 16.41
N ILE A 37 5.47 -21.71 15.55
CA ILE A 37 4.26 -22.51 15.64
C ILE A 37 4.29 -23.78 14.78
N THR A 38 5.11 -23.81 13.72
CA THR A 38 5.19 -24.94 12.80
C THR A 38 6.44 -25.78 12.97
N ASN A 39 7.49 -25.23 13.55
CA ASN A 39 8.86 -25.76 13.57
C ASN A 39 9.42 -25.99 12.14
N GLU A 40 8.86 -25.28 11.13
CA GLU A 40 9.29 -25.32 9.72
C GLU A 40 9.87 -23.96 9.32
N ASN A 41 10.77 -23.94 8.33
CA ASN A 41 11.26 -22.70 7.74
C ASN A 41 10.36 -22.33 6.52
N ASN A 42 9.28 -21.65 6.79
CA ASN A 42 8.31 -21.24 5.77
C ASN A 42 8.70 -19.92 5.11
N ARG A 43 9.09 -19.97 3.84
CA ARG A 43 9.33 -18.75 3.07
C ARG A 43 8.03 -18.17 2.54
N LEU A 44 7.77 -16.91 2.85
CA LEU A 44 6.55 -16.22 2.42
C LEU A 44 6.68 -15.64 1.01
N THR A 45 5.62 -15.84 0.21
CA THR A 45 5.31 -14.99 -0.94
C THR A 45 4.31 -13.92 -0.50
N TYR A 46 4.33 -12.74 -1.09
CA TYR A 46 3.46 -11.63 -0.72
C TYR A 46 3.02 -10.80 -1.94
N SER A 47 1.82 -10.18 -1.85
CA SER A 47 1.13 -9.56 -2.98
C SER A 47 1.78 -8.26 -3.47
N GLY A 48 2.40 -7.51 -2.58
CA GLY A 48 3.05 -6.24 -2.90
C GLY A 48 4.14 -5.88 -1.90
N ARG A 49 5.30 -5.43 -2.41
CA ARG A 49 6.35 -4.87 -1.57
C ARG A 49 5.93 -3.48 -1.13
N THR A 50 6.03 -3.20 0.18
CA THR A 50 5.95 -1.85 0.74
C THR A 50 7.32 -1.39 1.20
N ASP A 51 7.57 -0.08 1.08
CA ASP A 51 8.83 0.54 1.48
C ASP A 51 8.87 0.80 2.99
N ALA A 52 10.03 1.17 3.51
CA ALA A 52 10.19 1.57 4.91
C ALA A 52 9.18 2.66 5.31
N GLY A 53 8.51 2.48 6.44
CA GLY A 53 7.51 3.40 6.98
C GLY A 53 6.14 3.37 6.29
N VAL A 54 5.92 2.50 5.30
CA VAL A 54 4.63 2.35 4.61
C VAL A 54 3.75 1.34 5.35
N HIS A 55 2.47 1.67 5.55
CA HIS A 55 1.49 0.84 6.25
C HIS A 55 0.71 -0.06 5.29
N ALA A 56 0.01 -1.06 5.84
CA ALA A 56 -0.97 -1.84 5.09
C ALA A 56 -2.20 -2.15 5.95
N LEU A 57 -3.36 -2.13 5.32
CA LEU A 57 -4.63 -2.59 5.90
C LEU A 57 -4.96 -4.03 5.47
N SER A 58 -4.44 -4.47 4.32
CA SER A 58 -4.71 -5.81 3.80
C SER A 58 -3.59 -6.31 2.88
N GLN A 59 -2.40 -6.52 3.42
CA GLN A 59 -1.38 -7.30 2.71
C GLN A 59 -1.83 -8.76 2.67
N VAL A 60 -1.53 -9.47 1.56
CA VAL A 60 -1.78 -10.92 1.45
C VAL A 60 -0.46 -11.64 1.25
N CYS A 61 -0.23 -12.67 2.07
CA CYS A 61 0.90 -13.58 1.95
C CYS A 61 0.41 -15.01 1.72
N ASP A 62 1.27 -15.86 1.14
CA ASP A 62 1.04 -17.29 1.05
C ASP A 62 2.30 -18.09 1.40
N PHE A 63 2.08 -19.32 1.89
CA PHE A 63 3.12 -20.28 2.24
C PHE A 63 2.62 -21.71 2.10
N GLU A 64 3.55 -22.65 2.07
CA GLU A 64 3.25 -24.09 2.06
C GLU A 64 3.51 -24.69 3.44
N THR A 65 2.65 -25.61 3.88
CA THR A 65 2.81 -26.38 5.10
C THR A 65 2.12 -27.73 5.02
N ASN A 66 2.57 -28.69 5.83
CA ASN A 66 1.92 -29.98 6.01
C ASN A 66 1.07 -30.04 7.29
N ILE A 67 1.05 -28.96 8.07
CA ILE A 67 0.36 -28.90 9.35
C ILE A 67 -1.09 -28.50 9.15
N GLU A 68 -2.00 -29.32 9.68
CA GLU A 68 -3.43 -29.03 9.70
C GLU A 68 -3.82 -28.38 11.04
N ARG A 69 -4.47 -27.22 10.95
CA ARG A 69 -5.06 -26.49 12.08
C ARG A 69 -6.35 -25.82 11.63
N SER A 70 -7.20 -25.44 12.59
CA SER A 70 -8.32 -24.55 12.32
C SER A 70 -7.82 -23.15 11.93
N ASN A 71 -8.66 -22.37 11.22
CA ASN A 71 -8.32 -20.99 10.88
C ASN A 71 -8.05 -20.14 12.14
N GLU A 72 -8.84 -20.37 13.20
CA GLU A 72 -8.70 -19.68 14.48
C GLU A 72 -7.36 -20.01 15.15
N ASP A 73 -6.96 -21.29 15.19
CA ASP A 73 -5.67 -21.70 15.75
C ASP A 73 -4.49 -21.11 14.99
N TRP A 74 -4.59 -21.02 13.66
CA TRP A 74 -3.58 -20.35 12.84
C TRP A 74 -3.46 -18.87 13.18
N ILE A 75 -4.59 -18.14 13.18
CA ILE A 75 -4.63 -16.69 13.44
C ILE A 75 -4.09 -16.41 14.85
N ASN A 76 -4.60 -17.11 15.86
CA ASN A 76 -4.19 -16.92 17.25
C ASN A 76 -2.72 -17.30 17.44
N GLY A 77 -2.27 -18.42 16.86
CA GLY A 77 -0.90 -18.89 16.96
C GLY A 77 0.10 -17.92 16.31
N ILE A 78 -0.20 -17.38 15.14
CA ILE A 78 0.65 -16.39 14.48
C ILE A 78 0.65 -15.10 15.29
N ASN A 79 -0.52 -14.54 15.63
CA ASN A 79 -0.65 -13.26 16.31
C ASN A 79 -0.01 -13.24 17.70
N SER A 80 -0.03 -14.36 18.44
CA SER A 80 0.62 -14.46 19.76
C SER A 80 2.15 -14.35 19.69
N ASN A 81 2.74 -14.49 18.49
CA ASN A 81 4.18 -14.41 18.26
C ASN A 81 4.59 -13.16 17.45
N LEU A 82 3.64 -12.28 17.12
CA LEU A 82 3.89 -11.03 16.40
C LEU A 82 3.96 -9.83 17.35
N PRO A 83 4.70 -8.76 17.01
CA PRO A 83 4.60 -7.50 17.71
C PRO A 83 3.21 -6.88 17.52
N SER A 84 2.76 -6.03 18.45
CA SER A 84 1.44 -5.38 18.42
C SER A 84 1.17 -4.52 17.18
N THR A 85 2.20 -4.21 16.40
CA THR A 85 2.15 -3.44 15.15
C THR A 85 1.87 -4.29 13.90
N ILE A 86 1.75 -5.61 14.03
CA ILE A 86 1.42 -6.54 12.94
C ILE A 86 0.29 -7.46 13.41
N SER A 87 -0.75 -7.64 12.60
CA SER A 87 -1.89 -8.50 12.93
C SER A 87 -2.39 -9.26 11.70
N VAL A 88 -2.41 -10.59 11.78
CA VAL A 88 -3.07 -11.48 10.82
C VAL A 88 -4.57 -11.44 11.09
N LYS A 89 -5.37 -11.31 10.02
CA LYS A 89 -6.84 -11.14 10.07
C LYS A 89 -7.59 -12.38 9.64
N ASP A 90 -7.21 -12.92 8.49
CA ASP A 90 -7.91 -14.05 7.87
C ASP A 90 -6.91 -15.06 7.36
N ILE A 91 -7.33 -16.31 7.28
CA ILE A 91 -6.60 -17.40 6.65
C ILE A 91 -7.48 -18.10 5.62
N PHE A 92 -6.88 -18.47 4.49
CA PHE A 92 -7.55 -19.09 3.37
C PHE A 92 -6.79 -20.34 2.93
N LYS A 93 -7.48 -21.46 2.78
CA LYS A 93 -6.94 -22.61 2.05
C LYS A 93 -7.07 -22.33 0.56
N VAL A 94 -5.96 -22.34 -0.16
CA VAL A 94 -5.91 -21.97 -1.57
C VAL A 94 -5.34 -23.12 -2.41
N PRO A 95 -5.66 -23.18 -3.73
CA PRO A 95 -5.04 -24.14 -4.64
C PRO A 95 -3.53 -23.98 -4.70
N ASP A 96 -2.78 -25.03 -5.01
CA ASP A 96 -1.31 -24.98 -5.15
C ASP A 96 -0.86 -24.06 -6.28
N THR A 97 -1.73 -23.76 -7.24
CA THR A 97 -1.51 -22.78 -8.31
C THR A 97 -1.57 -21.33 -7.86
N PHE A 98 -2.10 -21.06 -6.67
CA PHE A 98 -2.16 -19.71 -6.13
C PHE A 98 -0.78 -19.17 -5.78
N ASN A 99 -0.57 -17.90 -6.08
CA ASN A 99 0.61 -17.14 -5.68
C ASN A 99 0.16 -15.71 -5.36
N SER A 100 0.34 -15.26 -4.14
CA SER A 100 -0.12 -13.95 -3.68
C SER A 100 0.37 -12.79 -4.55
N ARG A 101 1.56 -12.91 -5.14
CA ARG A 101 2.14 -11.89 -6.01
C ARG A 101 1.62 -11.95 -7.45
N PHE A 102 1.63 -13.15 -8.06
CA PHE A 102 1.39 -13.30 -9.50
C PHE A 102 -0.08 -13.50 -9.84
N SER A 103 -0.88 -14.05 -8.91
CA SER A 103 -2.33 -14.18 -9.10
C SER A 103 -3.07 -12.86 -8.89
N ALA A 104 -2.44 -11.84 -8.30
CA ALA A 104 -3.07 -10.54 -8.08
C ALA A 104 -3.18 -9.76 -9.39
N ILE A 105 -4.42 -9.39 -9.75
CA ILE A 105 -4.75 -8.64 -10.97
C ILE A 105 -4.69 -7.13 -10.78
N GLU A 106 -4.90 -6.65 -9.55
CA GLU A 106 -4.82 -5.24 -9.18
C GLU A 106 -4.21 -5.08 -7.79
N ARG A 107 -3.68 -3.87 -7.52
CA ARG A 107 -3.25 -3.41 -6.19
C ARG A 107 -3.86 -2.04 -5.96
N LYS A 108 -4.28 -1.80 -4.72
CA LYS A 108 -4.91 -0.57 -4.30
C LYS A 108 -4.12 0.08 -3.18
N TYR A 109 -3.90 1.37 -3.30
CA TYR A 109 -3.27 2.19 -2.27
C TYR A 109 -4.11 3.40 -1.96
N SER A 110 -4.06 3.86 -0.71
CA SER A 110 -4.51 5.20 -0.33
C SER A 110 -3.36 6.00 0.25
N TYR A 111 -3.35 7.28 -0.04
CA TYR A 111 -2.40 8.22 0.52
C TYR A 111 -3.15 9.32 1.29
N VAL A 112 -2.78 9.53 2.55
CA VAL A 112 -3.43 10.46 3.46
C VAL A 112 -2.57 11.70 3.65
N ILE A 113 -3.12 12.86 3.25
CA ILE A 113 -2.55 14.17 3.51
C ILE A 113 -3.39 14.85 4.59
N TYR A 114 -2.77 15.49 5.56
CA TYR A 114 -3.40 16.39 6.50
C TYR A 114 -3.00 17.83 6.16
N ASN A 115 -3.96 18.61 5.65
CA ASN A 115 -3.74 19.96 5.13
C ASN A 115 -4.24 21.00 6.13
N SER A 116 -3.37 21.41 7.02
CA SER A 116 -3.70 22.36 8.09
C SER A 116 -2.49 23.22 8.46
N SER A 117 -2.73 24.43 8.95
CA SER A 117 -1.70 25.33 9.46
C SER A 117 -0.96 24.76 10.68
N ASN A 118 -1.62 23.91 11.46
CA ASN A 118 -1.10 23.31 12.68
C ASN A 118 -0.73 21.83 12.45
N LYS A 119 0.47 21.45 12.89
CA LYS A 119 0.93 20.06 12.82
C LYS A 119 0.16 19.21 13.84
N PRO A 120 -0.49 18.11 13.41
CA PRO A 120 -1.15 17.19 14.31
C PRO A 120 -0.11 16.26 14.99
N LEU A 121 -0.11 16.23 16.32
CA LEU A 121 0.89 15.47 17.07
C LEU A 121 0.58 13.95 17.08
N PHE A 122 -0.69 13.58 17.31
CA PHE A 122 -1.06 12.19 17.59
C PHE A 122 -1.19 11.29 16.36
N ILE A 123 -1.34 11.88 15.16
CA ILE A 123 -1.50 11.14 13.90
C ILE A 123 -0.33 11.34 12.94
N ASP A 124 0.73 12.01 13.38
CA ASP A 124 1.90 12.39 12.55
C ASP A 124 2.56 11.19 11.85
N ARG A 125 2.52 10.00 12.46
CA ARG A 125 3.09 8.78 11.91
C ARG A 125 2.26 8.13 10.80
N HIS A 126 1.02 8.63 10.55
CA HIS A 126 0.04 8.02 9.63
C HIS A 126 -0.46 8.99 8.57
N ILE A 127 0.22 10.13 8.40
CA ILE A 127 -0.16 11.17 7.46
C ILE A 127 1.06 11.83 6.81
N PHE A 128 0.79 12.59 5.76
CA PHE A 128 1.68 13.63 5.25
C PHE A 128 1.10 15.00 5.64
N TRP A 129 1.71 15.66 6.61
CA TRP A 129 1.30 17.02 6.98
C TRP A 129 1.78 18.03 5.94
N VAL A 130 0.84 18.84 5.43
CA VAL A 130 1.11 19.96 4.52
C VAL A 130 0.51 21.23 5.11
N ARG A 131 1.36 22.19 5.44
CA ARG A 131 0.97 23.42 6.13
C ARG A 131 0.22 24.40 5.22
N ASN A 132 0.66 24.54 3.97
CA ASN A 132 0.13 25.50 3.02
C ASN A 132 -1.16 24.97 2.40
N ASN A 133 -2.14 25.84 2.17
CA ASN A 133 -3.35 25.46 1.46
C ASN A 133 -3.05 24.86 0.09
N LEU A 134 -3.70 23.75 -0.21
CA LEU A 134 -3.61 23.06 -1.48
C LEU A 134 -4.83 23.39 -2.37
N ASP A 135 -4.58 23.64 -3.63
CA ASP A 135 -5.66 23.79 -4.63
C ASP A 135 -6.22 22.40 -4.97
N ILE A 136 -7.28 22.01 -4.25
CA ILE A 136 -7.92 20.69 -4.40
C ILE A 136 -8.53 20.51 -5.79
N GLN A 137 -9.07 21.59 -6.40
CA GLN A 137 -9.68 21.50 -7.72
C GLN A 137 -8.60 21.25 -8.79
N LEU A 138 -7.45 21.90 -8.64
CA LEU A 138 -6.30 21.66 -9.52
C LEU A 138 -5.78 20.23 -9.36
N MET A 139 -5.66 19.72 -8.11
CA MET A 139 -5.27 18.31 -7.86
C MET A 139 -6.23 17.34 -8.54
N LYS A 140 -7.57 17.54 -8.38
CA LYS A 140 -8.59 16.70 -9.02
C LYS A 140 -8.54 16.74 -10.54
N LYS A 141 -8.21 17.89 -11.12
CA LYS A 141 -8.04 18.05 -12.57
C LYS A 141 -6.82 17.28 -13.07
N GLU A 142 -5.67 17.55 -12.46
CA GLU A 142 -4.38 17.02 -12.91
C GLU A 142 -4.25 15.51 -12.73
N MET A 143 -4.75 14.95 -11.60
CA MET A 143 -4.64 13.52 -11.33
C MET A 143 -5.32 12.63 -12.38
N LYS A 144 -6.32 13.14 -13.12
CA LYS A 144 -7.00 12.40 -14.19
C LYS A 144 -6.05 11.97 -15.31
N SER A 145 -4.98 12.71 -15.51
CA SER A 145 -3.95 12.39 -16.51
C SER A 145 -3.16 11.12 -16.19
N PHE A 146 -3.19 10.63 -14.95
CA PHE A 146 -2.58 9.35 -14.61
C PHE A 146 -3.35 8.14 -15.10
N VAL A 147 -4.69 8.27 -15.31
CA VAL A 147 -5.55 7.14 -15.66
C VAL A 147 -5.19 6.59 -17.06
N GLY A 148 -5.23 5.27 -17.17
CA GLY A 148 -4.90 4.55 -18.39
C GLY A 148 -3.50 3.96 -18.40
N LYS A 149 -3.09 3.47 -19.57
CA LYS A 149 -1.78 2.84 -19.79
C LYS A 149 -0.77 3.92 -20.17
N ASN A 150 0.18 4.19 -19.27
CA ASN A 150 1.20 5.22 -19.44
C ASN A 150 2.60 4.70 -19.10
N ASP A 151 3.62 5.39 -19.61
CA ASP A 151 5.02 5.22 -19.19
C ASP A 151 5.28 6.08 -17.95
N PHE A 152 5.46 5.44 -16.79
CA PHE A 152 5.69 6.11 -15.51
C PHE A 152 7.18 6.30 -15.17
N SER A 153 8.04 6.45 -16.17
CA SER A 153 9.48 6.70 -15.96
C SER A 153 9.74 7.94 -15.09
N SER A 154 8.96 9.02 -15.25
CA SER A 154 9.05 10.22 -14.40
C SER A 154 8.64 9.96 -12.93
N PHE A 155 7.88 8.91 -12.67
CA PHE A 155 7.32 8.58 -11.35
C PHE A 155 7.95 7.32 -10.73
N ARG A 156 9.19 7.02 -11.07
CA ARG A 156 9.92 5.88 -10.49
C ARG A 156 11.19 6.33 -9.77
N SER A 157 11.51 5.65 -8.68
CA SER A 157 12.80 5.86 -8.00
C SER A 157 13.96 5.39 -8.89
N SER A 158 15.13 6.04 -8.78
CA SER A 158 16.38 5.60 -9.43
C SER A 158 16.79 4.18 -9.04
N SER A 159 16.46 3.75 -7.81
CA SER A 159 16.70 2.38 -7.32
C SER A 159 15.66 1.35 -7.77
N CYS A 160 14.75 1.71 -8.69
CA CYS A 160 13.70 0.81 -9.17
C CYS A 160 14.25 -0.26 -10.12
N ASN A 161 14.19 -1.53 -9.72
CA ASN A 161 14.67 -2.67 -10.52
C ASN A 161 13.68 -3.15 -11.59
N SER A 162 12.49 -2.52 -11.71
CA SER A 162 11.51 -2.91 -12.73
C SER A 162 12.01 -2.54 -14.13
N LYS A 163 12.12 -3.53 -15.03
CA LYS A 163 12.53 -3.31 -16.42
C LYS A 163 11.46 -2.57 -17.23
N ASN A 164 10.18 -2.77 -16.91
CA ASN A 164 9.07 -2.19 -17.66
C ASN A 164 8.42 -1.04 -16.85
N PRO A 165 8.60 0.23 -17.28
CA PRO A 165 7.98 1.38 -16.64
C PRO A 165 6.50 1.57 -16.99
N ILE A 166 5.98 0.85 -18.00
CA ILE A 166 4.60 0.97 -18.43
C ILE A 166 3.69 0.28 -17.43
N LYS A 167 2.74 1.04 -16.87
CA LYS A 167 1.71 0.56 -15.95
C LYS A 167 0.35 1.05 -16.39
N THR A 168 -0.70 0.39 -15.91
CA THR A 168 -2.08 0.80 -16.17
C THR A 168 -2.73 1.20 -14.85
N ILE A 169 -2.98 2.49 -14.68
CA ILE A 169 -3.83 2.99 -13.59
C ILE A 169 -5.27 2.83 -14.05
N LYS A 170 -6.03 2.01 -13.31
CA LYS A 170 -7.43 1.74 -13.59
C LYS A 170 -8.32 2.87 -13.10
N ASP A 171 -8.00 3.37 -11.91
CA ASP A 171 -8.78 4.41 -11.25
C ASP A 171 -7.91 5.21 -10.29
N ILE A 172 -8.25 6.48 -10.13
CA ILE A 172 -7.67 7.38 -9.13
C ILE A 172 -8.73 8.34 -8.64
N ASP A 173 -8.94 8.42 -7.33
CA ASP A 173 -9.95 9.27 -6.69
C ASP A 173 -9.31 10.15 -5.62
N LEU A 174 -9.88 11.34 -5.40
CA LEU A 174 -9.52 12.26 -4.34
C LEU A 174 -10.76 12.69 -3.57
N ARG A 175 -10.78 12.35 -2.29
CA ARG A 175 -11.81 12.76 -1.33
C ARG A 175 -11.24 13.68 -0.27
N THR A 176 -12.08 14.54 0.27
CA THR A 176 -11.74 15.42 1.37
C THR A 176 -12.68 15.19 2.54
N PHE A 177 -12.14 15.19 3.74
CA PHE A 177 -12.92 15.13 4.97
C PHE A 177 -12.23 16.00 6.01
N ASN A 178 -12.86 17.12 6.41
CA ASN A 178 -12.22 18.17 7.20
C ASN A 178 -10.87 18.58 6.58
N ASP A 179 -9.80 18.55 7.36
CA ASP A 179 -8.43 18.84 6.90
C ASP A 179 -7.73 17.66 6.19
N PHE A 180 -8.40 16.52 6.07
CA PHE A 180 -7.84 15.35 5.38
C PHE A 180 -8.13 15.38 3.89
N ILE A 181 -7.10 15.06 3.11
CA ILE A 181 -7.18 14.79 1.68
C ILE A 181 -6.70 13.34 1.49
N ILE A 182 -7.54 12.52 0.88
CA ILE A 182 -7.28 11.10 0.67
C ILE A 182 -7.25 10.84 -0.84
N ILE A 183 -6.10 10.38 -1.32
CA ILE A 183 -5.92 10.00 -2.72
C ILE A 183 -5.85 8.49 -2.77
N THR A 184 -6.82 7.85 -3.44
CA THR A 184 -6.86 6.40 -3.65
C THR A 184 -6.52 6.08 -5.08
N VAL A 185 -5.63 5.09 -5.32
CA VAL A 185 -5.19 4.70 -6.64
C VAL A 185 -5.23 3.18 -6.80
N ILE A 186 -5.76 2.72 -7.94
CA ILE A 186 -5.86 1.31 -8.34
C ILE A 186 -5.09 1.12 -9.63
N ALA A 187 -4.16 0.15 -9.64
CA ALA A 187 -3.39 -0.19 -10.82
C ALA A 187 -3.09 -1.69 -10.92
N ASN A 188 -2.70 -2.15 -12.10
CA ASN A 188 -2.23 -3.53 -12.28
C ASN A 188 -0.93 -3.81 -11.53
N ALA A 189 -0.05 -2.82 -11.41
CA ALA A 189 1.18 -2.86 -10.64
C ALA A 189 1.72 -1.43 -10.44
N PHE A 190 2.65 -1.26 -9.50
CA PHE A 190 3.33 0.00 -9.23
C PHE A 190 4.85 -0.16 -9.33
N LEU A 191 5.53 0.92 -9.70
CA LEU A 191 6.98 1.04 -9.62
C LEU A 191 7.41 1.44 -8.21
N HIS A 192 8.67 1.25 -7.88
CA HIS A 192 9.22 1.68 -6.59
C HIS A 192 9.00 3.18 -6.36
N ASN A 193 8.39 3.54 -5.24
CA ASN A 193 7.98 4.89 -4.83
C ASN A 193 6.93 5.57 -5.75
N MET A 194 6.34 4.88 -6.72
CA MET A 194 5.49 5.49 -7.74
C MET A 194 4.35 6.32 -7.13
N VAL A 195 3.54 5.77 -6.25
CA VAL A 195 2.41 6.48 -5.62
C VAL A 195 2.88 7.71 -4.85
N ARG A 196 3.96 7.58 -4.09
CA ARG A 196 4.54 8.69 -3.31
C ARG A 196 5.05 9.83 -4.18
N ILE A 197 5.66 9.50 -5.33
CA ILE A 197 6.13 10.51 -6.31
C ILE A 197 4.93 11.18 -6.99
N MET A 198 3.89 10.42 -7.37
CA MET A 198 2.65 10.97 -7.92
C MET A 198 2.01 11.98 -6.96
N VAL A 199 1.88 11.61 -5.68
CA VAL A 199 1.32 12.49 -4.66
C VAL A 199 2.19 13.72 -4.42
N GLY A 200 3.51 13.55 -4.28
CA GLY A 200 4.41 14.69 -4.12
C GLY A 200 4.33 15.68 -5.29
N THR A 201 4.23 15.16 -6.51
CA THR A 201 4.06 16.00 -7.71
C THR A 201 2.71 16.75 -7.71
N LEU A 202 1.62 16.08 -7.32
CA LEU A 202 0.31 16.75 -7.18
C LEU A 202 0.33 17.84 -6.11
N VAL A 203 1.04 17.63 -5.00
CA VAL A 203 1.20 18.62 -3.94
C VAL A 203 2.01 19.83 -4.43
N ASP A 204 3.12 19.61 -5.16
CA ASP A 204 3.95 20.69 -5.70
C ASP A 204 3.15 21.52 -6.75
N ILE A 205 2.33 20.87 -7.60
CA ILE A 205 1.42 21.54 -8.53
C ILE A 205 0.36 22.35 -7.77
N ALA A 206 -0.27 21.76 -6.75
CA ALA A 206 -1.32 22.41 -5.96
C ALA A 206 -0.81 23.64 -5.18
N LYS A 207 0.48 23.66 -4.83
CA LYS A 207 1.17 24.81 -4.24
C LYS A 207 1.67 25.83 -5.27
N LYS A 208 1.54 25.53 -6.58
CA LYS A 208 2.13 26.31 -7.69
C LYS A 208 3.67 26.37 -7.66
N GLU A 209 4.31 25.38 -7.04
CA GLU A 209 5.75 25.20 -7.02
C GLU A 209 6.25 24.48 -8.29
N ASN A 210 5.34 23.74 -8.96
CA ASN A 210 5.57 23.12 -10.27
C ASN A 210 4.47 23.57 -11.24
N ASN A 211 4.86 24.20 -12.34
CA ASN A 211 3.93 24.74 -13.34
C ASN A 211 3.66 23.78 -14.52
N MET A 212 4.27 22.58 -14.51
CA MET A 212 4.04 21.57 -15.55
C MET A 212 2.77 20.76 -15.23
N SER A 213 2.01 20.42 -16.25
CA SER A 213 0.89 19.48 -16.10
C SER A 213 1.41 18.06 -15.87
N ILE A 214 0.58 17.22 -15.22
CA ILE A 214 0.90 15.78 -15.06
C ILE A 214 1.10 15.11 -16.42
N ARG A 215 0.35 15.51 -17.43
CA ARG A 215 0.48 14.99 -18.79
C ARG A 215 1.86 15.25 -19.38
N ASP A 216 2.33 16.49 -19.29
CA ASP A 216 3.67 16.86 -19.79
C ASP A 216 4.79 16.11 -19.07
N ILE A 217 4.63 15.93 -17.74
CA ILE A 217 5.60 15.17 -16.92
C ILE A 217 5.65 13.70 -17.36
N ILE A 218 4.50 13.07 -17.65
CA ILE A 218 4.43 11.69 -18.18
C ILE A 218 5.14 11.60 -19.53
N GLU A 219 4.85 12.53 -20.45
CA GLU A 219 5.37 12.52 -21.81
C GLU A 219 6.90 12.70 -21.86
N LYS A 220 7.46 13.52 -20.97
CA LYS A 220 8.91 13.78 -20.90
C LYS A 220 9.73 12.61 -20.35
N LYS A 221 9.13 11.68 -19.60
CA LYS A 221 9.80 10.50 -19.02
C LYS A 221 11.05 10.82 -18.21
N ASP A 222 11.08 11.97 -17.59
CA ASP A 222 12.21 12.47 -16.79
C ASP A 222 11.81 12.58 -15.31
N ARG A 223 12.52 11.86 -14.42
CA ARG A 223 12.29 11.90 -12.97
C ARG A 223 12.58 13.27 -12.36
N SER A 224 13.50 14.03 -12.94
CA SER A 224 13.96 15.30 -12.37
C SER A 224 12.90 16.40 -12.38
N ILE A 225 11.92 16.31 -13.28
CA ILE A 225 10.83 17.28 -13.41
C ILE A 225 9.59 16.94 -12.59
N ALA A 226 9.51 15.71 -12.08
CA ALA A 226 8.46 15.32 -11.14
C ALA A 226 8.79 15.82 -9.73
N GLY A 227 7.76 15.97 -8.91
CA GLY A 227 7.89 16.43 -7.53
C GLY A 227 8.70 15.52 -6.63
N LYS A 228 8.97 15.99 -5.41
CA LYS A 228 9.65 15.22 -4.37
C LYS A 228 8.85 13.98 -4.00
N THR A 229 9.55 12.92 -3.59
CA THR A 229 8.88 11.72 -3.05
C THR A 229 8.19 12.08 -1.74
N ALA A 230 6.88 11.98 -1.69
CA ALA A 230 6.11 12.24 -0.47
C ALA A 230 6.47 11.25 0.65
N PRO A 231 6.31 11.61 1.94
CA PRO A 231 6.63 10.76 3.09
C PRO A 231 5.97 9.39 3.02
N ALA A 232 6.62 8.37 3.57
CA ALA A 232 6.08 7.02 3.61
C ALA A 232 4.88 6.90 4.55
N SER A 233 4.89 7.68 5.64
CA SER A 233 3.87 7.71 6.69
C SER A 233 2.43 7.95 6.20
N GLY A 234 2.25 8.64 5.07
CA GLY A 234 0.92 8.85 4.51
C GLY A 234 0.43 7.71 3.62
N LEU A 235 1.27 6.71 3.29
CA LEU A 235 0.91 5.67 2.33
C LEU A 235 0.41 4.39 3.00
N PHE A 236 -0.74 3.90 2.53
CA PHE A 236 -1.40 2.68 3.00
C PHE A 236 -1.67 1.75 1.83
N PHE A 237 -1.19 0.52 1.92
CA PHE A 237 -1.57 -0.55 1.01
C PHE A 237 -2.93 -1.10 1.44
N LEU A 238 -3.97 -0.91 0.63
CA LEU A 238 -5.34 -1.35 0.90
C LEU A 238 -5.58 -2.81 0.48
N GLY A 239 -4.66 -3.39 -0.24
CA GLY A 239 -4.67 -4.80 -0.61
C GLY A 239 -4.66 -5.07 -2.11
N PRO A 240 -4.44 -6.34 -2.46
CA PRO A 240 -4.57 -6.85 -3.82
C PRO A 240 -6.03 -7.21 -4.13
N ARG A 241 -6.37 -7.24 -5.42
CA ARG A 241 -7.55 -7.94 -5.91
C ARG A 241 -7.13 -9.18 -6.68
N TYR A 242 -7.76 -10.28 -6.39
CA TYR A 242 -7.57 -11.57 -7.06
C TYR A 242 -8.78 -11.93 -7.93
N PRO A 243 -8.65 -12.85 -8.90
CA PRO A 243 -9.78 -13.50 -9.54
C PRO A 243 -10.70 -14.18 -8.51
N ASP A 244 -12.01 -14.15 -8.77
CA ASP A 244 -13.04 -14.64 -7.84
C ASP A 244 -12.90 -16.14 -7.53
N GLU A 245 -12.27 -16.91 -8.42
CA GLU A 245 -12.00 -18.34 -8.23
C GLU A 245 -11.18 -18.66 -6.98
N PHE A 246 -10.32 -17.72 -6.54
CA PHE A 246 -9.53 -17.90 -5.32
C PHE A 246 -10.29 -17.57 -4.03
N LYS A 247 -11.47 -16.95 -4.13
CA LYS A 247 -12.35 -16.61 -2.99
C LYS A 247 -11.65 -15.76 -1.91
N ILE A 248 -10.64 -14.97 -2.30
CA ILE A 248 -9.95 -14.02 -1.43
C ILE A 248 -10.45 -12.62 -1.74
N ASN A 249 -11.24 -12.04 -0.84
CA ASN A 249 -11.79 -10.71 -0.96
C ASN A 249 -11.45 -9.88 0.28
N THR A 250 -10.20 -9.46 0.38
CA THR A 250 -9.65 -8.76 1.54
C THR A 250 -9.28 -7.31 1.24
N CYS A 251 -9.38 -6.87 -0.04
CA CYS A 251 -9.02 -5.52 -0.42
C CYS A 251 -9.98 -4.49 0.19
N GLU A 252 -9.47 -3.63 1.04
CA GLU A 252 -10.25 -2.60 1.74
C GLU A 252 -10.79 -1.55 0.75
N LYS A 253 -12.00 -1.06 1.00
CA LYS A 253 -12.64 -0.06 0.15
C LYS A 253 -12.01 1.32 0.35
N ASP A 254 -11.82 1.72 1.61
CA ASP A 254 -11.25 2.98 2.02
C ASP A 254 -10.51 2.80 3.35
N ILE A 255 -9.58 3.69 3.66
CA ILE A 255 -8.85 3.68 4.94
C ILE A 255 -9.77 3.92 6.13
N PHE A 256 -10.86 4.68 5.95
CA PHE A 256 -11.83 4.99 7.01
C PHE A 256 -13.07 4.10 7.00
N ASP A 257 -13.35 3.35 5.92
CA ASP A 257 -14.56 2.51 5.85
C ASP A 257 -14.57 1.43 6.95
N ARG A 258 -13.39 0.98 7.36
CA ARG A 258 -13.23 0.01 8.46
C ARG A 258 -13.70 0.54 9.82
N TYR A 259 -13.64 1.85 10.02
CA TYR A 259 -13.98 2.51 11.30
C TYR A 259 -15.31 3.25 11.26
N LYS A 260 -16.02 3.19 10.15
CA LYS A 260 -17.41 3.68 10.09
C LYS A 260 -18.28 2.69 10.86
N THR A 261 -18.68 3.05 12.07
CA THR A 261 -19.77 2.36 12.78
C THR A 261 -21.04 2.44 11.94
N ASN A 262 -21.88 1.38 11.98
CA ASN A 262 -23.17 1.31 11.30
C ASN A 262 -24.21 2.33 11.80
N GLU A 263 -23.81 3.52 12.18
CA GLU A 263 -24.69 4.60 12.67
C GLU A 263 -25.50 5.30 11.56
N ALA A 264 -25.43 4.81 10.32
CA ALA A 264 -26.23 5.31 9.19
C ALA A 264 -27.49 4.46 8.92
N LEU A 265 -28.03 3.76 9.92
CA LEU A 265 -29.30 3.05 9.87
C LEU A 265 -30.26 3.52 10.98
N ASN A 266 -30.52 4.84 11.03
CA ASN A 266 -31.72 5.39 11.70
C ASN A 266 -32.21 6.62 10.94
#